data_1586633d91e1f866fc70f75a995565b5
#
_entry.id   1586633d91e1f866fc70f75a995565b5
#
_cell.length_a   1.000
_cell.length_b   1.000
_cell.length_c   1.000
_cell.angle_alpha   90.00
_cell.angle_beta   90.00
_cell.angle_gamma   90.00
#
_symmetry.space_group_name_H-M   'P 1'
#
loop_
_entity.id
_entity.type
_entity.pdbx_description
1 polymer ?
#
loop_
_entity_poly.entity_id
_entity_poly.type
_entity_poly.pdbx_seq_one_letter_code
_entity_poly.pdbx_strand_id
1 'polypeptide(L)'
;MLYELRIYDISPLRMKDINDRFANHTTRIWKRLGIRPVGFWENVIGPSNTLTYMLAWESLEERQKKWDAFTSDPEWLKVAEETSKNGPIVLKVTNTIMRPTAYSAIQ
;
A
#
# COMPACT_ATOMS: atom_id res chain seq x y z
N MET A 1 5.84 -1.13 17.85
CA MET A 1 5.38 -0.88 16.48
C MET A 1 6.09 -1.79 15.49
N LEU A 2 5.40 -2.20 14.46
CA LEU A 2 5.97 -2.86 13.30
C LEU A 2 5.71 -1.99 12.08
N TYR A 3 6.60 -2.09 11.11
CA TYR A 3 6.46 -1.32 9.86
C TYR A 3 6.48 -2.27 8.68
N GLU A 4 5.56 -2.10 7.77
CA GLU A 4 5.49 -2.92 6.57
C GLU A 4 5.88 -2.08 5.36
N LEU A 5 7.04 -2.39 4.80
CA LEU A 5 7.50 -1.81 3.54
C LEU A 5 6.85 -2.58 2.40
N ARG A 6 6.19 -1.86 1.49
CA ARG A 6 5.54 -2.46 0.33
C ARG A 6 6.07 -1.79 -0.93
N ILE A 7 6.52 -2.60 -1.86
CA ILE A 7 7.05 -2.14 -3.14
C ILE A 7 6.21 -2.74 -4.24
N TYR A 8 5.62 -1.88 -5.06
CA TYR A 8 4.79 -2.28 -6.20
C TYR A 8 5.57 -2.12 -7.49
N ASP A 9 5.60 -3.18 -8.29
CA ASP A 9 5.99 -3.09 -9.69
C ASP A 9 4.75 -2.74 -10.50
N ILE A 10 4.75 -1.57 -11.12
CA ILE A 10 3.59 -1.01 -11.81
C ILE A 10 3.69 -1.32 -13.30
N SER A 11 2.56 -1.65 -13.90
CA SER A 11 2.45 -1.85 -15.34
C SER A 11 2.94 -0.60 -16.09
N PRO A 12 3.69 -0.74 -17.19
CA PRO A 12 4.19 0.42 -17.94
C PRO A 12 3.08 1.41 -18.29
N LEU A 13 3.38 2.71 -18.13
CA LEU A 13 2.47 3.83 -18.42
C LEU A 13 1.27 3.93 -17.47
N ARG A 14 1.24 3.16 -16.38
CA ARG A 14 0.11 3.18 -15.44
C ARG A 14 0.42 3.74 -14.06
N MET A 15 1.55 4.47 -13.93
CA MET A 15 1.87 5.13 -12.66
C MET A 15 0.80 6.15 -12.27
N LYS A 16 0.28 6.90 -13.23
CA LYS A 16 -0.81 7.84 -12.98
C LYS A 16 -2.05 7.11 -12.43
N ASP A 17 -2.38 5.95 -12.98
CA ASP A 17 -3.56 5.19 -12.56
C ASP A 17 -3.43 4.69 -11.12
N ILE A 18 -2.27 4.19 -10.70
CA ILE A 18 -2.07 3.77 -9.32
C ILE A 18 -2.10 4.96 -8.36
N ASN A 19 -1.51 6.08 -8.75
CA ASN A 19 -1.55 7.28 -7.93
C ASN A 19 -2.97 7.83 -7.78
N ASP A 20 -3.76 7.83 -8.85
CA ASP A 20 -5.16 8.25 -8.80
C ASP A 20 -5.97 7.32 -7.90
N ARG A 21 -5.73 6.00 -7.97
CA ARG A 21 -6.43 5.02 -7.11
C ARG A 21 -6.11 5.24 -5.64
N PHE A 22 -4.84 5.45 -5.29
CA PHE A 22 -4.46 5.76 -3.91
C PHE A 22 -5.03 7.09 -3.46
N ALA A 23 -4.84 8.14 -4.24
CA ALA A 23 -5.25 9.50 -3.85
C ALA A 23 -6.77 9.64 -3.70
N ASN A 24 -7.53 9.00 -4.59
CA ASN A 24 -8.99 9.19 -4.64
C ASN A 24 -9.78 8.13 -3.86
N HIS A 25 -9.19 6.97 -3.60
CA HIS A 25 -9.93 5.85 -3.02
C HIS A 25 -9.21 5.17 -1.87
N THR A 26 -8.04 4.58 -2.11
CA THR A 26 -7.39 3.68 -1.16
C THR A 26 -7.07 4.36 0.17
N THR A 27 -6.50 5.57 0.15
CA THR A 27 -6.15 6.28 1.37
C THR A 27 -7.37 6.61 2.23
N ARG A 28 -8.48 6.94 1.60
CA ARG A 28 -9.76 7.20 2.30
C ARG A 28 -10.31 5.91 2.94
N ILE A 29 -10.29 4.82 2.18
CA ILE A 29 -10.75 3.50 2.68
C ILE A 29 -9.87 3.05 3.85
N TRP A 30 -8.56 3.18 3.73
CA TRP A 30 -7.64 2.84 4.81
C TRP A 30 -7.88 3.66 6.07
N LYS A 31 -8.14 4.97 5.91
CA LYS A 31 -8.45 5.82 7.06
C LYS A 31 -9.71 5.32 7.80
N ARG A 32 -10.73 4.93 7.05
CA ARG A 32 -11.97 4.37 7.62
C ARG A 32 -11.72 3.04 8.35
N LEU A 33 -10.83 2.21 7.83
CA LEU A 33 -10.52 0.90 8.40
C LEU A 33 -9.42 0.93 9.47
N GLY A 34 -8.83 2.08 9.71
CA GLY A 34 -7.77 2.22 10.71
C GLY A 34 -6.40 1.72 10.25
N ILE A 35 -6.17 1.62 8.95
CA ILE A 35 -4.85 1.30 8.39
C ILE A 35 -4.07 2.59 8.26
N ARG A 36 -2.84 2.62 8.79
CA ARG A 36 -2.04 3.84 8.94
C ARG A 36 -0.82 3.82 8.03
N PRO A 37 -0.84 4.58 6.91
CA PRO A 37 0.37 4.75 6.11
C PRO A 37 1.36 5.71 6.79
N VAL A 38 2.64 5.39 6.69
CA VAL A 38 3.74 6.26 7.12
C VAL A 38 4.08 7.25 6.01
N GLY A 39 4.09 6.77 4.77
CA GLY A 39 4.39 7.60 3.60
C GLY A 39 4.40 6.80 2.32
N PHE A 40 4.40 7.51 1.20
CA PHE A 40 4.41 6.96 -0.15
C PHE A 40 5.50 7.67 -0.95
N TRP A 41 6.23 6.93 -1.77
CA TRP A 41 7.35 7.46 -2.54
C TRP A 41 7.37 6.89 -3.95
N GLU A 42 7.69 7.77 -4.92
CA GLU A 42 8.13 7.37 -6.24
C GLU A 42 9.65 7.54 -6.30
N ASN A 43 10.32 6.72 -7.11
CA ASN A 43 11.76 6.85 -7.26
C ASN A 43 12.12 8.07 -8.11
N VAL A 44 13.03 8.89 -7.62
CA VAL A 44 13.69 9.92 -8.43
C VAL A 44 14.85 9.29 -9.18
N ILE A 45 15.61 8.44 -8.50
CA ILE A 45 16.66 7.60 -9.05
C ILE A 45 16.42 6.19 -8.52
N GLY A 46 16.37 5.21 -9.41
CA GLY A 46 16.13 3.81 -9.05
C GLY A 46 15.30 3.10 -10.12
N PRO A 47 14.80 1.90 -9.82
CA PRO A 47 13.96 1.14 -10.75
C PRO A 47 12.77 1.98 -11.23
N SER A 48 12.49 1.92 -12.53
CA SER A 48 11.32 2.58 -13.11
C SER A 48 10.04 1.82 -12.77
N ASN A 49 8.89 2.52 -12.90
CA ASN A 49 7.56 1.93 -12.66
C ASN A 49 7.43 1.29 -11.28
N THR A 50 7.97 1.95 -10.26
CA THR A 50 7.97 1.44 -8.88
C THR A 50 7.30 2.45 -7.97
N LEU A 51 6.33 1.99 -7.17
CA LEU A 51 5.74 2.76 -6.08
C LEU A 51 6.09 2.08 -4.78
N THR A 52 6.63 2.86 -3.85
CA THR A 52 7.04 2.36 -2.53
C THR A 52 6.22 3.05 -1.46
N TYR A 53 5.70 2.28 -0.50
CA TYR A 53 5.04 2.88 0.65
C TYR A 53 5.26 2.02 1.89
N MET A 54 4.95 2.60 3.04
CA MET A 54 5.14 1.96 4.33
C MET A 54 3.90 2.12 5.19
N LEU A 55 3.50 1.04 5.84
CA LEU A 55 2.39 1.01 6.78
C LEU A 55 2.92 0.78 8.20
N ALA A 56 2.22 1.31 9.19
CA ALA A 56 2.53 1.12 10.61
C ALA A 56 1.47 0.22 11.26
N TRP A 57 1.91 -0.73 12.06
CA TRP A 57 1.05 -1.69 12.78
C TRP A 57 1.47 -1.78 14.25
N GLU A 58 0.49 -1.90 15.14
CA GLU A 58 0.78 -2.18 16.55
C GLU A 58 1.31 -3.60 16.74
N SER A 59 0.83 -4.56 15.92
CA SER A 59 1.17 -5.97 16.02
C SER A 59 0.85 -6.69 14.70
N LEU A 60 1.33 -7.91 14.55
CA LEU A 60 0.94 -8.77 13.43
C LEU A 60 -0.54 -9.14 13.48
N GLU A 61 -1.10 -9.27 14.67
CA GLU A 61 -2.52 -9.56 14.86
C GLU A 61 -3.38 -8.40 14.33
N GLU A 62 -3.04 -7.16 14.68
CA GLU A 62 -3.72 -5.98 14.14
C GLU A 62 -3.64 -5.95 12.62
N ARG A 63 -2.45 -6.21 12.08
CA ARG A 63 -2.24 -6.23 10.63
C ARG A 63 -3.16 -7.23 9.96
N GLN A 64 -3.18 -8.47 10.45
CA GLN A 64 -3.98 -9.52 9.84
C GLN A 64 -5.47 -9.15 9.84
N LYS A 65 -5.95 -8.69 10.97
CA LYS A 65 -7.36 -8.30 11.13
C LYS A 65 -7.76 -7.17 10.18
N LYS A 66 -6.96 -6.10 10.16
CA LYS A 66 -7.28 -4.91 9.34
C LYS A 66 -7.05 -5.17 7.86
N TRP A 67 -6.03 -5.94 7.51
CA TRP A 67 -5.78 -6.28 6.12
C TRP A 67 -6.88 -7.18 5.55
N ASP A 68 -7.34 -8.16 6.32
CA ASP A 68 -8.48 -9.00 5.92
C ASP A 68 -9.75 -8.15 5.75
N ALA A 69 -9.97 -7.19 6.63
CA ALA A 69 -11.11 -6.27 6.50
C ALA A 69 -11.00 -5.43 5.23
N PHE A 70 -9.80 -4.98 4.87
CA PHE A 70 -9.57 -4.21 3.65
C PHE A 70 -9.80 -5.05 2.39
N THR A 71 -9.20 -6.22 2.32
CA THR A 71 -9.29 -7.07 1.12
C THR A 71 -10.69 -7.63 0.87
N SER A 72 -11.56 -7.62 1.87
CA SER A 72 -12.96 -8.02 1.75
C SER A 72 -13.95 -6.84 1.77
N ASP A 73 -13.45 -5.61 1.89
CA ASP A 73 -14.29 -4.42 1.95
C ASP A 73 -15.05 -4.21 0.64
N PRO A 74 -16.39 -4.08 0.66
CA PRO A 74 -17.18 -3.93 -0.56
C PRO A 74 -16.79 -2.71 -1.40
N GLU A 75 -16.47 -1.58 -0.77
CA GLU A 75 -16.03 -0.38 -1.49
C GLU A 75 -14.71 -0.62 -2.19
N TRP A 76 -13.75 -1.24 -1.49
CA TRP A 76 -12.45 -1.57 -2.09
C TRP A 76 -12.59 -2.52 -3.26
N LEU A 77 -13.40 -3.58 -3.13
CA LEU A 77 -13.61 -4.55 -4.19
C LEU A 77 -14.17 -3.88 -5.45
N LYS A 78 -15.09 -2.93 -5.28
CA LYS A 78 -15.64 -2.16 -6.40
C LYS A 78 -14.59 -1.28 -7.05
N VAL A 79 -13.78 -0.57 -6.26
CA VAL A 79 -12.70 0.28 -6.77
C VAL A 79 -11.67 -0.56 -7.52
N ALA A 80 -11.27 -1.69 -6.95
CA ALA A 80 -10.29 -2.58 -7.57
C ALA A 80 -10.79 -3.10 -8.92
N GLU A 81 -12.05 -3.50 -9.01
CA GLU A 81 -12.65 -3.95 -10.25
C GLU A 81 -12.70 -2.85 -11.30
N GLU A 82 -13.19 -1.66 -10.93
CA GLU A 82 -13.33 -0.54 -11.87
C GLU A 82 -11.97 -0.03 -12.37
N THR A 83 -10.99 0.06 -11.49
CA THR A 83 -9.66 0.57 -11.85
C THR A 83 -8.79 -0.45 -12.58
N SER A 84 -9.20 -1.71 -12.62
CA SER A 84 -8.49 -2.79 -13.32
C SER A 84 -9.17 -3.22 -14.62
N LYS A 85 -10.17 -2.48 -15.09
CA LYS A 85 -10.91 -2.82 -16.32
C LYS A 85 -10.01 -3.00 -17.55
N ASN A 86 -8.96 -2.20 -17.64
CA ASN A 86 -8.02 -2.21 -18.76
C ASN A 86 -6.77 -3.05 -18.47
N GLY A 87 -6.87 -3.98 -17.56
CA GLY A 87 -5.78 -4.85 -17.15
C GLY A 87 -5.21 -4.47 -15.79
N PRO A 88 -4.29 -5.29 -15.25
CA PRO A 88 -3.72 -5.04 -13.94
C PRO A 88 -2.84 -3.80 -13.93
N ILE A 89 -2.95 -3.00 -12.87
CA ILE A 89 -2.07 -1.86 -12.64
C ILE A 89 -0.81 -2.33 -11.93
N VAL A 90 -0.97 -3.18 -10.92
CA VAL A 90 0.14 -3.70 -10.12
C VAL A 90 0.49 -5.10 -10.62
N LEU A 91 1.74 -5.28 -11.05
CA LEU A 91 2.21 -6.56 -11.58
C LEU A 91 2.77 -7.46 -10.48
N LYS A 92 3.37 -6.87 -9.46
CA LYS A 92 4.01 -7.61 -8.38
C LYS A 92 4.06 -6.74 -7.13
N VAL A 93 3.88 -7.38 -5.99
CA VAL A 93 4.05 -6.74 -4.67
C VAL A 93 5.17 -7.47 -3.93
N THR A 94 6.13 -6.71 -3.44
CA THR A 94 7.14 -7.21 -2.51
C THR A 94 6.91 -6.52 -1.18
N ASN A 95 6.68 -7.29 -0.11
CA ASN A 95 6.46 -6.69 1.20
C ASN A 95 7.39 -7.30 2.25
N THR A 96 7.81 -6.45 3.17
CA THR A 96 8.69 -6.81 4.27
C THR A 96 8.16 -6.20 5.55
N ILE A 97 8.00 -6.99 6.59
CA ILE A 97 7.58 -6.51 7.90
C ILE A 97 8.81 -6.41 8.78
N MET A 98 9.01 -5.22 9.37
CA MET A 98 10.23 -4.86 10.08
C MET A 98 9.89 -4.40 11.49
N ARG A 99 10.78 -4.69 12.42
CA ARG A 99 10.74 -4.17 13.79
C ARG A 99 11.88 -3.18 13.96
N PRO A 100 11.60 -1.97 14.48
CA PRO A 100 12.67 -1.01 14.71
C PRO A 100 13.74 -1.54 15.65
N THR A 101 14.99 -1.22 15.36
CA THR A 101 16.09 -1.48 16.29
C THR A 101 16.02 -0.49 17.45
N ALA A 102 16.70 -0.79 18.56
CA ALA A 102 16.69 0.08 19.73
C ALA A 102 17.27 1.48 19.44
N TYR A 103 18.16 1.58 18.45
CA TYR A 103 18.81 2.83 18.07
C TYR A 103 18.13 3.55 16.90
N SER A 104 17.00 3.06 16.42
CA SER A 104 16.27 3.70 15.32
C SER A 104 15.57 4.97 15.79
N ALA A 105 15.64 6.03 14.98
CA ALA A 105 14.90 7.26 15.25
C ALA A 105 13.39 7.04 15.17
N ILE A 106 12.96 6.07 14.34
CA ILE A 106 11.55 5.65 14.24
C ILE A 106 11.40 4.37 15.06
N GLN A 107 10.54 4.44 16.08
CA GLN A 107 10.27 3.33 16.97
C GLN A 107 8.91 2.69 16.75
#